data_ee6b478035d597a9cee19f546c6d3113
#
_entry.id   ee6b478035d597a9cee19f546c6d3113
#
_cell.length_a   1.000
_cell.length_b   1.000
_cell.length_c   1.000
_cell.angle_alpha   90.00
_cell.angle_beta   90.00
_cell.angle_gamma   90.00
#
_symmetry.space_group_name_H-M   'P 1'
#
loop_
_entity.id
_entity.type
_entity.pdbx_description
1 polymer ?
#
loop_
_entity_poly.entity_id
_entity_poly.type
_entity_poly.pdbx_seq_one_letter_code
_entity_poly.pdbx_strand_id
1 'polypeptide(L)' 'MISIAERHKYIKEQLVKNGFIRVLDIAEQLGVTGATIRKDLRILESQGVLYRTHGSASPVNRT' A
#
# COMPACT_ATOMS: atom_id res chain seq x y z
N MET A 1 4.43 -16.87 5.67
CA MET A 1 3.84 -15.98 4.65
C MET A 1 3.02 -14.90 5.35
N ILE A 2 3.18 -13.66 4.95
CA ILE A 2 2.47 -12.55 5.57
C ILE A 2 1.00 -12.55 5.14
N SER A 3 0.08 -12.32 6.08
CA SER A 3 -1.34 -12.30 5.79
C SER A 3 -1.74 -10.98 5.13
N ILE A 4 -2.93 -10.97 4.52
CA ILE A 4 -3.45 -9.75 3.90
C ILE A 4 -3.64 -8.65 4.94
N ALA A 5 -4.09 -9.00 6.14
CA ALA A 5 -4.27 -8.03 7.22
C ALA A 5 -2.93 -7.40 7.63
N GLU A 6 -1.89 -8.20 7.73
CA GLU A 6 -0.56 -7.72 8.06
C GLU A 6 0.00 -6.83 6.95
N ARG A 7 -0.22 -7.21 5.68
CA ARG A 7 0.22 -6.39 4.56
C ARG A 7 -0.46 -5.03 4.57
N HIS A 8 -1.78 -5.01 4.80
CA HIS A 8 -2.52 -3.75 4.83
C HIS A 8 -2.07 -2.86 5.97
N LYS A 9 -1.81 -3.45 7.14
CA LYS A 9 -1.29 -2.70 8.27
C LYS A 9 0.06 -2.06 7.94
N TYR A 10 0.96 -2.85 7.35
CA TYR A 10 2.28 -2.37 6.97
C TYR A 10 2.18 -1.23 5.96
N ILE A 11 1.33 -1.40 4.94
CA ILE A 11 1.13 -0.37 3.92
C ILE A 11 0.65 0.94 4.55
N LYS A 12 -0.34 0.86 5.44
CA LYS A 12 -0.87 2.04 6.12
C LYS A 12 0.20 2.73 6.95
N GLU A 13 1.02 1.96 7.66
CA GLU A 13 2.10 2.51 8.48
C GLU A 13 3.12 3.23 7.60
N GLN A 14 3.47 2.64 6.47
CA GLN A 14 4.43 3.26 5.56
C GLN A 14 3.88 4.53 4.92
N LEU A 15 2.58 4.56 4.62
CA LEU A 15 1.94 5.76 4.10
C LEU A 15 2.05 6.92 5.08
N VAL A 16 1.79 6.66 6.35
CA VAL A 16 1.89 7.69 7.40
C VAL A 16 3.33 8.13 7.59
N LYS A 17 4.23 7.16 7.62
CA LYS A 17 5.65 7.42 7.92
C LYS A 17 6.33 8.18 6.79
N ASN A 18 6.10 7.78 5.55
CA ASN A 18 6.84 8.30 4.40
C ASN A 18 6.05 9.25 3.52
N GLY A 19 4.73 9.32 3.70
CA GLY A 19 3.87 10.17 2.88
C GLY A 19 3.52 9.58 1.52
N PHE A 20 4.10 8.45 1.17
CA PHE A 20 3.79 7.71 -0.06
C PHE A 20 4.45 6.35 0.01
N ILE A 21 4.04 5.45 -0.86
CA ILE A 21 4.72 4.16 -1.03
C ILE A 21 4.86 3.86 -2.52
N ARG A 22 5.83 3.02 -2.85
CA ARG A 22 6.01 2.49 -4.20
C ARG A 22 5.71 1.01 -4.18
N VAL A 23 4.97 0.56 -5.20
CA VAL A 23 4.53 -0.85 -5.30
C VAL A 23 5.73 -1.80 -5.21
N LEU A 24 6.77 -1.55 -6.02
CA LEU A 24 7.90 -2.48 -6.07
C LEU A 24 8.71 -2.50 -4.77
N ASP A 25 8.80 -1.37 -4.10
CA ASP A 25 9.50 -1.30 -2.81
C ASP A 25 8.78 -2.13 -1.76
N ILE A 26 7.47 -1.97 -1.67
CA ILE A 26 6.67 -2.71 -0.68
C ILE A 26 6.68 -4.20 -1.01
N ALA A 27 6.56 -4.55 -2.28
CA ALA A 27 6.59 -5.95 -2.69
C ALA A 27 7.91 -6.61 -2.27
N GLU A 28 9.01 -5.92 -2.47
CA GLU A 28 10.33 -6.43 -2.08
C GLU A 28 10.44 -6.56 -0.57
N GLN A 29 10.01 -5.54 0.16
CA GLN A 29 10.09 -5.54 1.63
C GLN A 29 9.27 -6.67 2.25
N LEU A 30 8.13 -6.99 1.66
CA LEU A 30 7.23 -8.01 2.19
C LEU A 30 7.45 -9.39 1.56
N GLY A 31 8.31 -9.48 0.55
CA GLY A 31 8.58 -10.75 -0.10
C GLY A 31 7.41 -11.28 -0.92
N VAL A 32 6.62 -10.38 -1.50
CA VAL A 32 5.48 -10.75 -2.35
C VAL A 32 5.64 -10.12 -3.73
N THR A 33 4.76 -10.45 -4.66
CA THR A 33 4.84 -9.90 -6.01
C THR A 33 4.20 -8.52 -6.08
N GLY A 34 4.60 -7.74 -7.08
CA GLY A 34 3.97 -6.45 -7.33
C GLY A 34 2.48 -6.57 -7.59
N ALA A 35 2.07 -7.66 -8.25
CA ALA A 35 0.65 -7.92 -8.51
C ALA A 35 -0.14 -8.04 -7.21
N THR A 36 0.44 -8.70 -6.20
CA THR A 36 -0.20 -8.83 -4.89
C THR A 36 -0.38 -7.46 -4.25
N ILE A 37 0.66 -6.62 -4.29
CA ILE A 37 0.58 -5.29 -3.71
C ILE A 37 -0.42 -4.42 -4.45
N ARG A 38 -0.46 -4.48 -5.78
CA ARG A 38 -1.44 -3.71 -6.57
C ARG A 38 -2.87 -4.08 -6.18
N LYS A 39 -3.10 -5.37 -5.95
CA LYS A 39 -4.41 -5.84 -5.52
C LYS A 39 -4.75 -5.28 -4.13
N ASP A 40 -3.79 -5.32 -3.20
CA ASP A 40 -3.98 -4.77 -1.86
C ASP A 40 -4.28 -3.27 -1.92
N LEU A 41 -3.56 -2.54 -2.77
CA LEU A 41 -3.75 -1.10 -2.90
C LEU A 41 -5.13 -0.78 -3.48
N ARG A 42 -5.61 -1.61 -4.41
CA ARG A 42 -6.95 -1.43 -4.97
C ARG A 42 -8.02 -1.56 -3.88
N ILE A 43 -7.84 -2.54 -2.99
CA ILE A 43 -8.77 -2.73 -1.87
C ILE A 43 -8.72 -1.53 -0.93
N LEU A 44 -7.54 -1.07 -0.56
CA LEU A 44 -7.38 0.07 0.34
C LEU A 44 -7.89 1.36 -0.30
N GLU A 45 -7.72 1.51 -1.60
CA GLU A 45 -8.27 2.67 -2.32
C GLU A 45 -9.79 2.67 -2.26
N SER A 46 -10.40 1.50 -2.42
CA SER A 46 -11.87 1.39 -2.32
C SER A 46 -12.38 1.71 -0.92
N GLN A 47 -11.53 1.57 0.08
CA GLN A 47 -11.89 1.90 1.47
C GLN A 47 -11.61 3.38 1.80
N GLY A 48 -11.09 4.14 0.85
CA GLY A 48 -10.80 5.55 1.05
C GLY A 48 -9.54 5.83 1.85
N VAL A 49 -8.67 4.83 2.00
CA VAL A 49 -7.44 4.98 2.79
C VAL A 49 -6.34 5.68 2.01
N LEU A 50 -6.28 5.43 0.69
CA LEU A 50 -5.23 5.95 -0.15
C LEU A 50 -5.75 6.18 -1.56
N TYR A 51 -4.94 6.82 -2.40
CA TYR A 51 -5.18 6.86 -3.83
C TYR A 51 -3.91 6.42 -4.56
N ARG A 52 -4.09 5.81 -5.73
CA ARG A 52 -2.98 5.27 -6.51
C ARG A 52 -2.61 6.21 -7.63
N THR A 53 -1.30 6.26 -7.89
CA THR A 53 -0.74 6.88 -9.08
C THR A 53 0.12 5.82 -9.77
N HIS A 54 0.83 6.18 -10.82
CA HIS A 54 1.64 5.20 -11.56
C HIS A 54 2.71 4.59 -10.64
N GLY A 55 2.53 3.30 -10.30
CA GLY A 55 3.48 2.55 -9.50
C GLY A 55 3.62 2.99 -8.05
N SER A 56 2.77 3.90 -7.59
CA SER A 56 2.85 4.46 -6.23
C SER A 56 1.46 4.61 -5.63
N ALA A 57 1.44 4.93 -4.33
CA ALA A 57 0.21 5.26 -3.62
C ALA A 57 0.51 6.35 -2.60
N SER A 58 -0.47 7.19 -2.35
CA SER A 58 -0.36 8.28 -1.37
C SER A 58 -1.57 8.26 -0.47
N PRO A 59 -1.44 8.72 0.78
CA PRO A 59 -2.58 8.73 1.70
C PRO A 59 -3.60 9.78 1.27
N VAL A 60 -4.87 9.46 1.52
CA VAL A 60 -5.93 10.45 1.33
C VAL A 60 -5.79 11.48 2.44
N ASN A 61 -5.58 12.72 2.05
CA ASN A 61 -5.39 13.79 3.02
C ASN A 61 -6.75 14.39 3.39
N ARG A 62 -7.11 14.20 4.64
CA ARG A 62 -8.36 14.73 5.16
C ARG A 62 -8.05 15.81 6.19
N THR A 63 -8.21 17.00 5.81
CA THR A 63 -8.12 18.13 6.73
C THR A 63 -9.50 18.61 7.08
#